data_eec3cb4de2dbcd81e22a23ea667f7671
#
_entry.id   eec3cb4de2dbcd81e22a23ea667f7671
#
_cell.length_a   1.000
_cell.length_b   1.000
_cell.length_c   1.000
_cell.angle_alpha   90.00
_cell.angle_beta   90.00
_cell.angle_gamma   90.00
#
_symmetry.space_group_name_H-M   'P 1'
#
loop_
_entity.id
_entity.type
_entity.pdbx_description
1 polymer ?
#
loop_
_entity_poly.entity_id
_entity_poly.type
_entity_poly.pdbx_seq_one_letter_code
_entity_poly.pdbx_strand_id
1 'polypeptide(L)'
;MKRILSALFAFTFLFGVVPAEASASDGEGFVFEPDPGLIDMTKTRKTSDITIRDPFVLVFGQKYFMYGTGAAAGPGYGCYVSEDLENWAGPVNVFTAPDGFDGNGCYWAPECHYYNGNFYLFATYLSRSTMRRGVSVFRSQSPLGPFEEITGGHITPFDWDSIDGTLYIDGDGQPWMVFVHEWTSTVDNIGTMAAAKLNGDFTAFIGDPVELFKADDPVWLNGKVTDGPFLYKTKNGRLLMLWSNFNSQGYCVARSFSRNGEITGGWYHGVAPLYAKNGFFDLEGGHAMLFTDLDGRLLMCMHSPNKSSETVHETAVFLEVVDTGNSLELAQIRQLGLFKRLAIAFSDFLREAADRFRSWIRDIV
;
A
#
# COMPACT_ATOMS: atom_id res chain seq x y z
N MET A 1 15.81 -66.45 6.20
CA MET A 1 15.82 -65.42 5.14
C MET A 1 14.63 -64.45 5.40
N LYS A 2 14.90 -63.34 6.08
CA LYS A 2 13.90 -62.30 6.39
C LYS A 2 13.96 -61.21 5.32
N ARG A 3 12.88 -60.98 4.57
CA ARG A 3 12.73 -59.86 3.64
C ARG A 3 12.33 -58.62 4.42
N ILE A 4 13.16 -57.61 4.37
CA ILE A 4 12.89 -56.29 4.87
C ILE A 4 12.19 -55.50 3.75
N LEU A 5 10.92 -55.14 3.95
CA LEU A 5 10.20 -54.21 3.08
C LEU A 5 10.57 -52.80 3.55
N SER A 6 11.29 -52.06 2.70
CA SER A 6 11.50 -50.62 2.87
C SER A 6 10.27 -49.90 2.30
N ALA A 7 9.49 -49.26 3.18
CA ALA A 7 8.44 -48.35 2.79
C ALA A 7 9.07 -46.98 2.51
N LEU A 8 9.07 -46.55 1.25
CA LEU A 8 9.38 -45.19 0.83
C LEU A 8 8.18 -44.31 1.17
N PHE A 9 8.28 -43.47 2.20
CA PHE A 9 7.35 -42.36 2.42
C PHE A 9 7.75 -41.22 1.47
N ALA A 10 6.96 -41.07 0.41
CA ALA A 10 6.99 -39.86 -0.41
C ALA A 10 6.31 -38.75 0.37
N PHE A 11 7.09 -37.82 0.93
CA PHE A 11 6.59 -36.56 1.44
C PHE A 11 6.28 -35.69 0.22
N THR A 12 5.00 -35.62 -0.13
CA THR A 12 4.49 -34.61 -1.04
C THR A 12 4.42 -33.30 -0.25
N PHE A 13 5.42 -32.44 -0.44
CA PHE A 13 5.31 -31.04 -0.01
C PHE A 13 4.24 -30.38 -0.88
N LEU A 14 3.04 -30.24 -0.34
CA LEU A 14 2.09 -29.25 -0.81
C LEU A 14 2.67 -27.88 -0.46
N PHE A 15 3.34 -27.25 -1.41
CA PHE A 15 3.61 -25.83 -1.35
C PHE A 15 2.27 -25.10 -1.47
N GLY A 16 1.62 -24.83 -0.34
CA GLY A 16 0.62 -23.81 -0.27
C GLY A 16 1.27 -22.48 -0.62
N VAL A 17 0.86 -21.89 -1.72
CA VAL A 17 1.21 -20.51 -2.07
C VAL A 17 0.62 -19.62 -0.98
N VAL A 18 1.46 -19.20 -0.05
CA VAL A 18 1.11 -18.16 0.92
C VAL A 18 1.01 -16.87 0.11
N PRO A 19 -0.14 -16.14 0.13
CA PRO A 19 -0.18 -14.78 -0.38
C PRO A 19 0.95 -13.99 0.29
N ALA A 20 1.45 -12.93 -0.37
CA ALA A 20 2.45 -12.04 0.21
C ALA A 20 1.86 -11.26 1.39
N GLU A 21 1.40 -11.97 2.39
CA GLU A 21 1.26 -11.47 3.75
C GLU A 21 2.68 -11.52 4.32
N ALA A 22 3.24 -10.35 4.56
CA ALA A 22 4.34 -10.22 5.50
C ALA A 22 3.83 -10.52 6.93
N SER A 23 3.17 -11.66 7.14
CA SER A 23 3.04 -12.25 8.44
C SER A 23 4.33 -13.02 8.67
N ALA A 24 5.28 -12.40 9.34
CA ALA A 24 6.36 -13.12 9.96
C ALA A 24 5.73 -14.14 10.91
N SER A 25 5.55 -15.37 10.46
CA SER A 25 5.37 -16.52 11.34
C SER A 25 6.72 -16.84 11.98
N ASP A 26 7.24 -15.91 12.76
CA ASP A 26 8.17 -16.28 13.82
C ASP A 26 7.32 -17.11 14.77
N GLY A 27 7.75 -18.33 15.08
CA GLY A 27 7.01 -19.39 15.72
C GLY A 27 6.02 -18.94 16.80
N GLU A 28 4.94 -19.66 16.99
CA GLU A 28 3.87 -19.37 17.96
C GLU A 28 4.46 -18.80 19.27
N GLY A 29 4.18 -17.51 19.55
CA GLY A 29 4.54 -16.87 20.82
C GLY A 29 5.68 -15.84 20.79
N PHE A 30 6.28 -15.49 19.63
CA PHE A 30 7.26 -14.40 19.61
C PHE A 30 6.58 -13.05 19.87
N VAL A 31 7.09 -12.31 20.85
CA VAL A 31 6.67 -10.94 21.17
C VAL A 31 7.86 -10.01 20.95
N PHE A 32 7.70 -9.02 20.08
CA PHE A 32 8.70 -7.98 19.89
C PHE A 32 8.60 -6.96 21.02
N GLU A 33 9.69 -6.78 21.74
CA GLU A 33 9.78 -5.77 22.82
C GLU A 33 10.57 -4.57 22.29
N PRO A 34 9.91 -3.41 22.08
CA PRO A 34 10.61 -2.20 21.70
C PRO A 34 11.61 -1.76 22.77
N ASP A 35 12.78 -1.28 22.35
CA ASP A 35 13.75 -0.68 23.26
C ASP A 35 13.11 0.54 23.96
N PRO A 36 12.96 0.55 25.29
CA PRO A 36 12.38 1.68 26.02
C PRO A 36 13.22 2.96 25.92
N GLY A 37 14.48 2.86 25.49
CA GLY A 37 15.31 4.01 25.14
C GLY A 37 14.92 4.68 23.82
N LEU A 38 14.23 3.95 22.92
CA LEU A 38 13.74 4.48 21.65
C LEU A 38 12.29 4.97 21.75
N ILE A 39 11.43 4.26 22.48
CA ILE A 39 10.00 4.52 22.55
C ILE A 39 9.42 4.18 23.92
N ASP A 40 8.63 5.07 24.45
CA ASP A 40 7.86 4.87 25.69
C ASP A 40 6.43 4.40 25.33
N MET A 41 6.20 3.10 25.42
CA MET A 41 4.90 2.49 25.09
C MET A 41 3.77 2.92 26.05
N THR A 42 4.08 3.57 27.18
CA THR A 42 3.06 4.13 28.09
C THR A 42 2.56 5.51 27.67
N LYS A 43 3.26 6.18 26.76
CA LYS A 43 2.91 7.50 26.22
C LYS A 43 2.27 7.37 24.86
N THR A 44 0.98 7.12 24.83
CA THR A 44 0.21 6.94 23.62
C THR A 44 -0.67 8.14 23.29
N ARG A 45 -1.08 8.21 22.04
CA ARG A 45 -2.13 9.08 21.50
C ARG A 45 -3.13 8.27 20.71
N LYS A 46 -4.35 8.77 20.58
CA LYS A 46 -5.37 8.12 19.75
C LYS A 46 -5.01 8.19 18.26
N THR A 47 -5.46 7.22 17.48
CA THR A 47 -5.31 7.26 16.01
C THR A 47 -5.84 8.58 15.44
N SER A 48 -6.98 9.06 15.94
CA SER A 48 -7.60 10.34 15.54
C SER A 48 -6.74 11.57 15.80
N ASP A 49 -5.77 11.49 16.71
CA ASP A 49 -4.91 12.60 17.11
C ASP A 49 -3.57 12.62 16.34
N ILE A 50 -3.39 11.65 15.43
CA ILE A 50 -2.21 11.50 14.59
C ILE A 50 -2.51 12.03 13.19
N THR A 51 -1.84 13.12 12.80
CA THR A 51 -1.85 13.56 11.40
C THR A 51 -0.85 12.71 10.62
N ILE A 52 -1.35 11.93 9.67
CA ILE A 52 -0.55 11.03 8.85
C ILE A 52 -1.22 10.81 7.49
N ARG A 53 -0.40 10.73 6.43
CA ARG A 53 -0.83 10.30 5.10
C ARG A 53 -0.16 9.00 4.75
N ASP A 54 -0.71 8.30 3.76
CA ASP A 54 -0.13 7.10 3.17
C ASP A 54 0.26 6.06 4.23
N PRO A 55 -0.65 5.74 5.19
CA PRO A 55 -0.30 4.88 6.30
C PRO A 55 -0.10 3.43 5.83
N PHE A 56 1.04 2.86 6.18
CA PHE A 56 1.36 1.45 5.99
C PHE A 56 1.51 0.76 7.35
N VAL A 57 0.85 -0.37 7.56
CA VAL A 57 0.88 -1.12 8.82
C VAL A 57 1.57 -2.46 8.63
N LEU A 58 2.71 -2.62 9.29
CA LEU A 58 3.35 -3.91 9.49
C LEU A 58 2.86 -4.54 10.79
N VAL A 59 2.42 -5.80 10.73
CA VAL A 59 2.12 -6.61 11.92
C VAL A 59 3.32 -7.52 12.18
N PHE A 60 3.96 -7.36 13.33
CA PHE A 60 5.14 -8.14 13.68
C PHE A 60 5.28 -8.28 15.20
N GLY A 61 5.59 -9.49 15.70
CA GLY A 61 5.84 -9.74 17.12
C GLY A 61 4.74 -9.25 18.05
N GLN A 62 3.47 -9.53 17.73
CA GLN A 62 2.29 -9.15 18.50
C GLN A 62 2.09 -7.63 18.63
N LYS A 63 2.60 -6.85 17.66
CA LYS A 63 2.46 -5.38 17.62
C LYS A 63 2.18 -4.90 16.21
N TYR A 64 1.66 -3.69 16.12
CA TYR A 64 1.43 -2.95 14.89
C TYR A 64 2.43 -1.82 14.76
N PHE A 65 3.06 -1.70 13.61
CA PHE A 65 4.02 -0.64 13.27
C PHE A 65 3.43 0.17 12.12
N MET A 66 3.05 1.41 12.37
CA MET A 66 2.46 2.29 11.38
C MET A 66 3.49 3.30 10.89
N TYR A 67 3.86 3.17 9.62
CA TYR A 67 4.68 4.11 8.88
C TYR A 67 3.78 5.02 8.05
N GLY A 68 4.29 6.17 7.61
CA GLY A 68 3.53 7.05 6.73
C GLY A 68 4.19 8.40 6.54
N THR A 69 3.70 9.11 5.56
CA THR A 69 4.12 10.48 5.29
C THR A 69 3.75 11.39 6.45
N GLY A 70 4.73 12.17 6.93
CA GLY A 70 4.54 13.07 8.06
C GLY A 70 4.79 12.45 9.45
N ALA A 71 5.13 11.17 9.53
CA ALA A 71 5.43 10.52 10.81
C ALA A 71 6.80 10.90 11.39
N ALA A 72 7.76 11.36 10.58
CA ALA A 72 9.10 11.74 11.05
C ALA A 72 9.16 13.18 11.58
N ALA A 73 9.97 13.39 12.59
CA ALA A 73 10.41 14.72 13.00
C ALA A 73 11.66 15.12 12.18
N GLY A 74 11.46 15.91 11.12
CA GLY A 74 12.54 16.34 10.21
C GLY A 74 12.67 15.47 8.95
N PRO A 75 13.78 15.65 8.18
CA PRO A 75 14.01 14.90 6.96
C PRO A 75 14.22 13.41 7.24
N GLY A 76 13.32 12.55 6.77
CA GLY A 76 13.39 11.10 6.99
C GLY A 76 12.03 10.45 7.09
N TYR A 77 12.00 9.26 7.71
CA TYR A 77 10.79 8.45 7.86
C TYR A 77 10.59 8.09 9.34
N GLY A 78 9.33 8.00 9.75
CA GLY A 78 8.95 7.72 11.13
C GLY A 78 8.00 6.54 11.24
N CYS A 79 7.87 6.03 12.47
CA CYS A 79 7.00 4.91 12.79
C CYS A 79 6.32 5.12 14.14
N TYR A 80 5.04 4.78 14.21
CA TYR A 80 4.27 4.65 15.44
C TYR A 80 4.11 3.17 15.79
N VAL A 81 3.97 2.84 17.07
CA VAL A 81 3.77 1.46 17.55
C VAL A 81 2.49 1.37 18.36
N SER A 82 1.70 0.33 18.12
CA SER A 82 0.45 0.05 18.83
C SER A 82 0.32 -1.43 19.16
N GLU A 83 -0.50 -1.74 20.16
CA GLU A 83 -0.94 -3.09 20.52
C GLU A 83 -2.43 -3.31 20.18
N ASP A 84 -3.18 -2.25 19.86
CA ASP A 84 -4.65 -2.29 19.75
C ASP A 84 -5.23 -1.52 18.54
N LEU A 85 -4.40 -0.91 17.68
CA LEU A 85 -4.77 -0.03 16.56
C LEU A 85 -5.50 1.27 16.96
N GLU A 86 -5.73 1.50 18.23
CA GLU A 86 -6.39 2.70 18.77
C GLU A 86 -5.40 3.66 19.41
N ASN A 87 -4.44 3.11 20.18
CA ASN A 87 -3.49 3.85 20.99
C ASN A 87 -2.08 3.62 20.44
N TRP A 88 -1.40 4.68 20.04
CA TRP A 88 -0.12 4.63 19.37
C TRP A 88 0.95 5.38 20.15
N ALA A 89 2.06 4.73 20.45
CA ALA A 89 3.27 5.34 20.95
C ALA A 89 4.14 5.88 19.81
N GLY A 90 4.99 6.85 20.08
CA GLY A 90 5.89 7.45 19.10
C GLY A 90 5.48 8.85 18.64
N PRO A 91 5.96 9.35 17.47
CA PRO A 91 6.74 8.57 16.49
C PRO A 91 8.20 8.36 16.89
N VAL A 92 8.80 7.28 16.36
CA VAL A 92 10.24 7.06 16.31
C VAL A 92 10.74 7.42 14.92
N ASN A 93 11.80 8.21 14.80
CA ASN A 93 12.48 8.37 13.51
C ASN A 93 13.23 7.08 13.18
N VAL A 94 12.69 6.28 12.24
CA VAL A 94 13.31 5.03 11.82
C VAL A 94 14.44 5.23 10.81
N PHE A 95 14.38 6.34 10.08
CA PHE A 95 15.45 6.87 9.24
C PHE A 95 15.50 8.38 9.39
N THR A 96 16.69 8.91 9.63
CA THR A 96 16.97 10.36 9.57
C THR A 96 18.03 10.58 8.50
N ALA A 97 17.74 11.44 7.54
CA ALA A 97 18.67 11.73 6.45
C ALA A 97 19.99 12.30 7.02
N PRO A 98 21.13 11.62 6.82
CA PRO A 98 22.41 12.12 7.30
C PRO A 98 22.91 13.30 6.47
N ASP A 99 23.90 14.03 6.98
CA ASP A 99 24.57 15.08 6.22
C ASP A 99 25.13 14.53 4.90
N GLY A 100 24.83 15.22 3.79
CA GLY A 100 25.25 14.79 2.47
C GLY A 100 24.35 13.76 1.79
N PHE A 101 23.27 13.32 2.45
CA PHE A 101 22.26 12.49 1.82
C PHE A 101 21.63 13.19 0.61
N ASP A 102 21.36 12.45 -0.48
CA ASP A 102 20.86 13.03 -1.72
C ASP A 102 19.39 13.54 -1.62
N GLY A 103 18.66 13.18 -0.57
CA GLY A 103 17.27 13.59 -0.36
C GLY A 103 17.12 15.09 -0.04
N ASN A 104 16.15 15.75 -0.70
CA ASN A 104 15.85 17.18 -0.57
C ASN A 104 14.35 17.43 -0.36
N GLY A 105 13.68 16.60 0.40
CA GLY A 105 12.24 16.69 0.66
C GLY A 105 11.45 15.54 0.03
N CYS A 106 10.14 15.64 0.05
CA CYS A 106 9.23 14.60 -0.43
C CYS A 106 9.53 13.21 0.20
N TYR A 107 9.83 13.19 1.49
CA TYR A 107 9.95 11.93 2.24
C TYR A 107 8.55 11.34 2.42
N TRP A 108 8.08 10.57 1.43
CA TRP A 108 6.69 10.15 1.29
C TRP A 108 6.54 8.65 1.27
N ALA A 109 5.33 8.19 1.65
CA ALA A 109 4.82 6.84 1.51
C ALA A 109 5.84 5.73 1.84
N PRO A 110 6.40 5.69 3.06
CA PRO A 110 7.28 4.61 3.46
C PRO A 110 6.47 3.33 3.73
N GLU A 111 6.79 2.25 3.03
CA GLU A 111 6.22 0.92 3.24
C GLU A 111 7.28 -0.04 3.81
N CYS A 112 7.00 -0.65 4.96
CA CYS A 112 7.93 -1.56 5.61
C CYS A 112 7.51 -3.01 5.43
N HIS A 113 8.38 -3.81 4.81
CA HIS A 113 8.18 -5.23 4.56
C HIS A 113 9.21 -6.06 5.30
N TYR A 114 8.77 -7.15 5.95
CA TYR A 114 9.68 -8.14 6.52
C TYR A 114 9.94 -9.24 5.50
N TYR A 115 11.21 -9.49 5.19
CA TYR A 115 11.59 -10.51 4.21
C TYR A 115 12.95 -11.12 4.57
N ASN A 116 13.01 -12.45 4.62
CA ASN A 116 14.25 -13.20 4.90
C ASN A 116 15.05 -12.67 6.10
N GLY A 117 14.36 -12.42 7.23
CA GLY A 117 15.01 -12.00 8.48
C GLY A 117 15.40 -10.52 8.56
N ASN A 118 15.03 -9.70 7.59
CA ASN A 118 15.31 -8.26 7.55
C ASN A 118 14.03 -7.47 7.32
N PHE A 119 14.06 -6.21 7.74
CA PHE A 119 13.03 -5.22 7.42
C PHE A 119 13.53 -4.35 6.28
N TYR A 120 12.68 -4.16 5.27
CA TYR A 120 12.96 -3.34 4.11
C TYR A 120 11.93 -2.22 4.02
N LEU A 121 12.41 -0.98 3.95
CA LEU A 121 11.57 0.19 3.79
C LEU A 121 11.67 0.66 2.34
N PHE A 122 10.57 0.58 1.60
CA PHE A 122 10.42 1.16 0.27
C PHE A 122 9.86 2.56 0.45
N ALA A 123 10.58 3.58 0.01
CA ALA A 123 10.18 4.94 0.33
C ALA A 123 10.61 5.95 -0.73
N THR A 124 9.79 6.97 -0.92
CA THR A 124 10.00 8.05 -1.89
C THR A 124 10.74 9.22 -1.27
N TYR A 125 11.68 9.82 -2.00
CA TYR A 125 12.20 11.16 -1.72
C TYR A 125 12.53 11.93 -3.01
N LEU A 126 12.60 13.27 -2.92
CA LEU A 126 13.13 14.13 -3.98
C LEU A 126 14.65 14.10 -3.93
N SER A 127 15.29 13.62 -5.00
CA SER A 127 16.76 13.63 -5.13
C SER A 127 17.29 15.03 -5.50
N ARG A 128 18.39 15.44 -4.87
CA ARG A 128 19.12 16.67 -5.24
C ARG A 128 19.84 16.53 -6.58
N SER A 129 20.36 15.34 -6.84
CA SER A 129 21.20 15.09 -8.02
C SER A 129 20.37 14.99 -9.30
N THR A 130 19.19 14.39 -9.25
CA THR A 130 18.29 14.24 -10.42
C THR A 130 17.20 15.30 -10.50
N MET A 131 16.88 15.98 -9.38
CA MET A 131 15.72 16.86 -9.24
C MET A 131 14.39 16.15 -9.56
N ARG A 132 14.37 14.83 -9.32
CA ARG A 132 13.20 13.95 -9.51
C ARG A 132 12.87 13.22 -8.22
N ARG A 133 11.61 12.93 -8.01
CA ARG A 133 11.18 11.95 -7.00
C ARG A 133 11.52 10.56 -7.47
N GLY A 134 11.96 9.72 -6.56
CA GLY A 134 12.23 8.33 -6.86
C GLY A 134 12.08 7.46 -5.61
N VAL A 135 11.94 6.17 -5.82
CA VAL A 135 11.85 5.18 -4.75
C VAL A 135 13.21 4.56 -4.47
N SER A 136 13.62 4.59 -3.21
CA SER A 136 14.79 3.88 -2.69
C SER A 136 14.37 2.77 -1.74
N VAL A 137 15.27 1.83 -1.53
CA VAL A 137 15.09 0.76 -0.55
C VAL A 137 16.09 0.93 0.58
N PHE A 138 15.58 0.86 1.79
CA PHE A 138 16.37 0.92 3.03
C PHE A 138 16.21 -0.41 3.76
N ARG A 139 17.21 -0.81 4.55
CA ARG A 139 17.20 -2.06 5.31
C ARG A 139 17.55 -1.84 6.76
N SER A 140 16.93 -2.63 7.63
CA SER A 140 17.23 -2.71 9.08
C SER A 140 17.05 -4.13 9.60
N GLN A 141 17.61 -4.40 10.80
CA GLN A 141 17.35 -5.61 11.59
C GLN A 141 16.15 -5.44 12.55
N SER A 142 15.57 -4.23 12.61
CA SER A 142 14.47 -3.89 13.50
C SER A 142 13.39 -3.09 12.75
N PRO A 143 12.10 -3.29 13.04
CA PRO A 143 11.04 -2.48 12.46
C PRO A 143 11.12 -1.01 12.90
N LEU A 144 11.82 -0.72 14.00
CA LEU A 144 12.08 0.63 14.50
C LEU A 144 13.41 1.23 14.02
N GLY A 145 14.06 0.58 13.05
CA GLY A 145 15.34 1.04 12.52
C GLY A 145 16.52 0.87 13.49
N PRO A 146 17.62 1.63 13.31
CA PRO A 146 17.80 2.55 12.20
C PRO A 146 17.83 1.83 10.85
N PHE A 147 17.16 2.41 9.86
CA PHE A 147 17.24 1.95 8.48
C PHE A 147 18.41 2.60 7.76
N GLU A 148 19.06 1.86 6.90
CA GLU A 148 20.15 2.33 6.04
C GLU A 148 19.77 2.13 4.58
N GLU A 149 19.97 3.15 3.73
CA GLU A 149 19.73 3.02 2.29
C GLU A 149 20.71 2.00 1.69
N ILE A 150 20.17 1.02 0.97
CA ILE A 150 20.96 -0.05 0.35
C ILE A 150 21.10 0.11 -1.17
N THR A 151 20.36 1.05 -1.77
CA THR A 151 20.30 1.26 -3.21
C THR A 151 21.29 2.34 -3.70
N GLY A 152 21.85 3.14 -2.79
CA GLY A 152 22.78 4.22 -3.15
C GLY A 152 22.12 5.34 -3.97
N GLY A 153 20.86 5.62 -3.72
CA GLY A 153 19.96 6.49 -4.44
C GLY A 153 18.71 5.73 -4.89
N HIS A 154 17.76 6.42 -5.50
CA HIS A 154 16.56 5.72 -5.98
C HIS A 154 16.86 4.81 -7.16
N ILE A 155 16.17 3.65 -7.20
CA ILE A 155 16.34 2.62 -8.23
C ILE A 155 15.33 2.76 -9.37
N THR A 156 14.32 3.59 -9.21
CA THR A 156 13.37 3.95 -10.28
C THR A 156 14.06 4.80 -11.35
N PRO A 157 13.57 4.87 -12.59
CA PRO A 157 14.22 5.60 -13.67
C PRO A 157 14.51 7.06 -13.28
N PHE A 158 15.74 7.51 -13.54
CA PHE A 158 16.22 8.84 -13.11
C PHE A 158 15.58 10.02 -13.84
N ASP A 159 14.95 9.78 -14.98
CA ASP A 159 14.21 10.74 -15.78
C ASP A 159 12.70 10.76 -15.47
N TRP A 160 12.23 9.85 -14.63
CA TRP A 160 10.86 9.79 -14.15
C TRP A 160 10.72 10.48 -12.79
N ASP A 161 9.57 11.10 -12.54
CA ASP A 161 9.07 11.28 -11.20
C ASP A 161 8.37 9.97 -10.81
N SER A 162 8.94 9.22 -9.88
CA SER A 162 8.41 7.93 -9.43
C SER A 162 8.15 7.96 -7.94
N ILE A 163 6.99 7.46 -7.52
CA ILE A 163 6.55 7.45 -6.11
C ILE A 163 5.93 6.10 -5.73
N ASP A 164 5.68 5.91 -4.45
CA ASP A 164 4.81 4.87 -3.87
C ASP A 164 5.22 3.45 -4.28
N GLY A 165 6.49 3.11 -4.05
CA GLY A 165 6.97 1.76 -4.37
C GLY A 165 6.50 0.73 -3.33
N THR A 166 5.85 -0.35 -3.77
CA THR A 166 5.44 -1.49 -2.96
C THR A 166 6.12 -2.78 -3.39
N LEU A 167 6.46 -3.65 -2.43
CA LEU A 167 7.05 -4.96 -2.69
C LEU A 167 5.95 -6.00 -2.97
N TYR A 168 6.13 -6.79 -4.00
CA TYR A 168 5.33 -7.98 -4.27
C TYR A 168 6.24 -9.17 -4.60
N ILE A 169 6.01 -10.30 -3.93
CA ILE A 169 6.67 -11.57 -4.25
C ILE A 169 5.69 -12.41 -5.06
N ASP A 170 6.04 -12.76 -6.28
CA ASP A 170 5.16 -13.55 -7.14
C ASP A 170 5.13 -15.04 -6.78
N GLY A 171 4.36 -15.82 -7.54
CA GLY A 171 4.20 -17.26 -7.29
C GLY A 171 5.47 -18.09 -7.46
N ASP A 172 6.46 -17.60 -8.16
CA ASP A 172 7.76 -18.22 -8.39
C ASP A 172 8.83 -17.74 -7.39
N GLY A 173 8.46 -16.86 -6.45
CA GLY A 173 9.35 -16.26 -5.48
C GLY A 173 10.18 -15.10 -6.02
N GLN A 174 9.86 -14.60 -7.21
CA GLN A 174 10.52 -13.44 -7.81
C GLN A 174 9.99 -12.15 -7.16
N PRO A 175 10.86 -11.33 -6.54
CA PRO A 175 10.44 -10.03 -6.02
C PRO A 175 10.26 -9.01 -7.15
N TRP A 176 9.22 -8.19 -6.98
CA TRP A 176 8.86 -7.08 -7.84
C TRP A 176 8.68 -5.82 -7.02
N MET A 177 9.04 -4.67 -7.56
CA MET A 177 8.52 -3.39 -7.13
C MET A 177 7.41 -2.97 -8.09
N VAL A 178 6.24 -2.66 -7.54
CA VAL A 178 5.18 -1.95 -8.26
C VAL A 178 5.20 -0.51 -7.76
N PHE A 179 5.15 0.47 -8.65
CA PHE A 179 5.32 1.87 -8.31
C PHE A 179 4.61 2.78 -9.33
N VAL A 180 4.54 4.05 -9.02
CA VAL A 180 3.90 5.06 -9.86
C VAL A 180 4.95 5.77 -10.72
N HIS A 181 4.71 5.87 -12.04
CA HIS A 181 5.28 6.89 -12.89
C HIS A 181 4.32 8.09 -12.87
N GLU A 182 4.68 9.13 -12.14
CA GLU A 182 3.81 10.26 -11.89
C GLU A 182 3.48 11.05 -13.17
N TRP A 183 2.25 11.54 -13.24
CA TRP A 183 1.74 12.37 -14.33
C TRP A 183 2.59 13.61 -14.64
N THR A 184 3.41 14.05 -13.68
CA THR A 184 4.30 15.20 -13.80
C THR A 184 5.47 14.98 -14.76
N SER A 185 5.79 13.73 -15.08
CA SER A 185 6.89 13.37 -15.98
C SER A 185 6.50 12.42 -17.12
N THR A 186 5.24 12.00 -17.20
CA THR A 186 4.72 11.27 -18.36
C THR A 186 4.50 12.20 -19.56
N VAL A 187 4.60 11.66 -20.78
CA VAL A 187 4.49 12.45 -22.02
C VAL A 187 3.08 13.07 -22.19
N ASP A 188 2.04 12.36 -21.77
CA ASP A 188 0.62 12.77 -21.88
C ASP A 188 0.06 13.42 -20.61
N ASN A 189 0.89 13.58 -19.57
CA ASN A 189 0.51 14.07 -18.25
C ASN A 189 -0.58 13.21 -17.57
N ILE A 190 -0.55 11.91 -17.81
CA ILE A 190 -1.43 10.92 -17.16
C ILE A 190 -0.54 9.95 -16.38
N GLY A 191 -0.78 9.80 -15.09
CA GLY A 191 -0.04 8.89 -14.24
C GLY A 191 -0.18 7.44 -14.72
N THR A 192 0.89 6.69 -14.60
CA THR A 192 0.97 5.30 -15.05
C THR A 192 1.42 4.41 -13.90
N MET A 193 0.73 3.29 -13.71
CA MET A 193 1.21 2.24 -12.82
C MET A 193 2.30 1.46 -13.55
N ALA A 194 3.44 1.26 -12.90
CA ALA A 194 4.59 0.56 -13.46
C ALA A 194 5.08 -0.56 -12.52
N ALA A 195 5.82 -1.51 -13.05
CA ALA A 195 6.45 -2.57 -12.27
C ALA A 195 7.80 -2.95 -12.85
N ALA A 196 8.72 -3.34 -11.97
CA ALA A 196 10.00 -3.92 -12.34
C ALA A 196 10.38 -5.08 -11.43
N LYS A 197 11.07 -6.07 -11.99
CA LYS A 197 11.66 -7.15 -11.18
C LYS A 197 12.79 -6.60 -10.33
N LEU A 198 12.85 -7.00 -9.07
CA LEU A 198 13.97 -6.74 -8.19
C LEU A 198 14.95 -7.91 -8.21
N ASN A 199 16.23 -7.62 -8.02
CA ASN A 199 17.21 -8.65 -7.67
C ASN A 199 16.94 -9.17 -6.23
N GLY A 200 17.58 -10.28 -5.86
CA GLY A 200 17.25 -10.99 -4.61
C GLY A 200 17.56 -10.23 -3.32
N ASP A 201 18.37 -9.19 -3.36
CA ASP A 201 18.72 -8.31 -2.24
C ASP A 201 18.08 -6.93 -2.29
N PHE A 202 17.21 -6.69 -3.27
CA PHE A 202 16.41 -5.46 -3.48
C PHE A 202 17.26 -4.21 -3.76
N THR A 203 18.48 -4.38 -4.25
CA THR A 203 19.40 -3.25 -4.52
C THR A 203 19.28 -2.69 -5.93
N ALA A 204 18.66 -3.42 -6.86
CA ALA A 204 18.52 -3.02 -8.25
C ALA A 204 17.35 -3.70 -8.96
N PHE A 205 16.88 -3.09 -10.04
CA PHE A 205 15.99 -3.74 -10.99
C PHE A 205 16.71 -4.75 -11.88
N ILE A 206 15.99 -5.79 -12.28
CA ILE A 206 16.38 -6.74 -13.34
C ILE A 206 15.62 -6.34 -14.60
N GLY A 207 16.29 -5.67 -15.52
CA GLY A 207 15.69 -5.12 -16.74
C GLY A 207 14.92 -3.81 -16.52
N ASP A 208 14.25 -3.36 -17.56
CA ASP A 208 13.53 -2.10 -17.57
C ASP A 208 12.14 -2.26 -16.93
N PRO A 209 11.60 -1.19 -16.30
CA PRO A 209 10.21 -1.19 -15.83
C PRO A 209 9.21 -1.36 -16.99
N VAL A 210 8.09 -1.98 -16.66
CA VAL A 210 6.96 -2.19 -17.58
C VAL A 210 5.79 -1.37 -17.09
N GLU A 211 5.20 -0.56 -17.98
CA GLU A 211 3.94 0.13 -17.71
C GLU A 211 2.78 -0.88 -17.72
N LEU A 212 1.92 -0.82 -16.71
CA LEU A 212 0.82 -1.77 -16.50
C LEU A 212 -0.51 -1.21 -16.99
N PHE A 213 -0.84 0.01 -16.61
CA PHE A 213 -2.07 0.73 -16.99
C PHE A 213 -1.97 2.22 -16.62
N LYS A 214 -2.88 3.03 -17.16
CA LYS A 214 -2.96 4.48 -16.93
C LYS A 214 -4.09 4.86 -15.97
N ALA A 215 -3.96 6.05 -15.41
CA ALA A 215 -4.93 6.62 -14.47
C ALA A 215 -6.35 6.79 -15.07
N ASP A 216 -6.46 6.99 -16.38
CA ASP A 216 -7.70 7.23 -17.12
C ASP A 216 -8.31 5.99 -17.79
N ASP A 217 -7.66 4.81 -17.65
CA ASP A 217 -8.22 3.55 -18.16
C ASP A 217 -9.60 3.22 -17.57
N PRO A 218 -9.85 3.40 -16.25
CA PRO A 218 -11.19 3.23 -15.70
C PRO A 218 -12.08 4.45 -16.03
N VAL A 219 -13.07 4.27 -16.85
CA VAL A 219 -13.97 5.36 -17.33
C VAL A 219 -14.70 6.14 -16.24
N TRP A 220 -14.79 5.64 -15.03
CA TRP A 220 -15.44 6.31 -13.89
C TRP A 220 -14.47 7.16 -13.03
N LEU A 221 -13.17 7.12 -13.32
CA LEU A 221 -12.17 8.01 -12.74
C LEU A 221 -11.98 9.25 -13.62
N ASN A 222 -11.59 10.34 -13.00
CA ASN A 222 -11.38 11.62 -13.68
C ASN A 222 -10.10 12.35 -13.20
N GLY A 223 -9.34 11.74 -12.30
CA GLY A 223 -8.02 12.20 -11.91
C GLY A 223 -6.92 11.68 -12.84
N LYS A 224 -5.73 12.25 -12.70
CA LYS A 224 -4.54 11.89 -13.48
C LYS A 224 -3.53 11.07 -12.67
N VAL A 225 -3.84 10.69 -11.45
CA VAL A 225 -2.92 10.04 -10.51
C VAL A 225 -3.19 8.54 -10.42
N THR A 226 -2.14 7.78 -10.11
CA THR A 226 -2.17 6.32 -9.86
C THR A 226 -1.50 6.03 -8.54
N ASP A 227 -1.94 6.67 -7.44
CA ASP A 227 -1.26 6.63 -6.14
C ASP A 227 -1.42 5.28 -5.42
N GLY A 228 -0.45 4.95 -4.58
CA GLY A 228 -0.50 3.91 -3.57
C GLY A 228 -0.88 2.51 -4.07
N PRO A 229 -0.10 1.89 -4.97
CA PRO A 229 -0.34 0.52 -5.37
C PRO A 229 -0.16 -0.45 -4.20
N PHE A 230 -1.08 -1.39 -4.04
CA PHE A 230 -0.96 -2.49 -3.09
C PHE A 230 -1.47 -3.78 -3.71
N LEU A 231 -0.63 -4.83 -3.74
CA LEU A 231 -0.95 -6.11 -4.39
C LEU A 231 -1.54 -7.08 -3.37
N TYR A 232 -2.63 -7.72 -3.74
CA TYR A 232 -3.28 -8.74 -2.94
C TYR A 232 -3.71 -9.94 -3.78
N LYS A 233 -3.44 -11.14 -3.28
CA LYS A 233 -3.92 -12.37 -3.90
C LYS A 233 -5.14 -12.87 -3.15
N THR A 234 -6.29 -12.87 -3.79
CA THR A 234 -7.56 -13.30 -3.18
C THR A 234 -7.55 -14.80 -2.85
N LYS A 235 -8.48 -15.24 -2.00
CA LYS A 235 -8.65 -16.65 -1.60
C LYS A 235 -8.75 -17.63 -2.77
N ASN A 236 -9.26 -17.19 -3.93
CA ASN A 236 -9.33 -17.99 -5.14
C ASN A 236 -8.09 -17.80 -6.05
N GLY A 237 -7.03 -17.14 -5.56
CA GLY A 237 -5.77 -16.97 -6.27
C GLY A 237 -5.75 -15.85 -7.31
N ARG A 238 -6.78 -14.99 -7.35
CA ARG A 238 -6.81 -13.84 -8.26
C ARG A 238 -5.88 -12.75 -7.76
N LEU A 239 -4.96 -12.27 -8.60
CA LEU A 239 -4.13 -11.11 -8.30
C LEU A 239 -4.94 -9.83 -8.49
N LEU A 240 -5.04 -9.04 -7.43
CA LEU A 240 -5.74 -7.76 -7.33
C LEU A 240 -4.75 -6.69 -6.91
N MET A 241 -4.92 -5.48 -7.44
CA MET A 241 -4.21 -4.28 -7.01
C MET A 241 -5.23 -3.27 -6.49
N LEU A 242 -5.01 -2.79 -5.26
CA LEU A 242 -5.60 -1.54 -4.78
C LEU A 242 -4.72 -0.40 -5.26
N TRP A 243 -5.33 0.72 -5.60
CA TRP A 243 -4.65 1.95 -5.95
C TRP A 243 -5.63 3.13 -5.84
N SER A 244 -5.14 4.34 -5.86
CA SER A 244 -5.98 5.50 -5.59
C SER A 244 -5.93 6.54 -6.70
N ASN A 245 -7.07 7.19 -6.91
CA ASN A 245 -7.29 8.24 -7.89
C ASN A 245 -8.49 9.09 -7.45
N PHE A 246 -8.91 10.03 -8.25
CA PHE A 246 -10.08 10.86 -8.00
C PHE A 246 -11.26 10.42 -8.86
N ASN A 247 -12.44 10.40 -8.27
CA ASN A 247 -13.72 10.39 -8.97
C ASN A 247 -14.45 11.73 -8.76
N SER A 248 -15.71 11.82 -9.17
CA SER A 248 -16.52 13.04 -8.98
C SER A 248 -16.76 13.43 -7.52
N GLN A 249 -16.51 12.53 -6.56
CA GLN A 249 -16.72 12.77 -5.12
C GLN A 249 -15.41 13.02 -4.35
N GLY A 250 -14.26 12.95 -5.02
CA GLY A 250 -12.94 13.15 -4.43
C GLY A 250 -12.04 11.94 -4.54
N TYR A 251 -11.05 11.87 -3.66
CA TYR A 251 -10.07 10.80 -3.63
C TYR A 251 -10.71 9.47 -3.21
N CYS A 252 -10.34 8.38 -3.87
CA CYS A 252 -10.99 7.09 -3.70
C CYS A 252 -10.03 5.91 -3.95
N VAL A 253 -10.39 4.74 -3.45
CA VAL A 253 -9.65 3.48 -3.64
C VAL A 253 -10.27 2.68 -4.78
N ALA A 254 -9.50 2.48 -5.85
CA ALA A 254 -9.85 1.65 -6.99
C ALA A 254 -9.36 0.20 -6.81
N ARG A 255 -9.91 -0.71 -7.61
CA ARG A 255 -9.46 -2.10 -7.72
C ARG A 255 -9.17 -2.43 -9.17
N SER A 256 -8.00 -3.01 -9.41
CA SER A 256 -7.63 -3.58 -10.70
C SER A 256 -7.27 -5.04 -10.55
N PHE A 257 -7.48 -5.83 -11.58
CA PHE A 257 -7.32 -7.28 -11.55
C PHE A 257 -6.43 -7.71 -12.70
N SER A 258 -5.43 -8.51 -12.41
CA SER A 258 -4.63 -9.17 -13.43
C SER A 258 -5.48 -10.17 -14.21
N ARG A 259 -5.28 -10.22 -15.53
CA ARG A 259 -6.04 -11.13 -16.42
C ARG A 259 -5.61 -12.57 -16.32
N ASN A 260 -4.34 -12.81 -15.98
CA ASN A 260 -3.76 -14.16 -15.90
C ASN A 260 -3.13 -14.49 -14.54
N GLY A 261 -3.19 -13.56 -13.56
CA GLY A 261 -2.59 -13.74 -12.23
C GLY A 261 -1.14 -13.28 -12.12
N GLU A 262 -0.53 -12.75 -13.19
CA GLU A 262 0.83 -12.21 -13.21
C GLU A 262 0.79 -10.68 -13.23
N ILE A 263 1.87 -10.02 -12.77
CA ILE A 263 1.99 -8.56 -12.77
C ILE A 263 1.89 -8.02 -14.20
N THR A 264 2.60 -8.62 -15.15
CA THR A 264 2.65 -8.19 -16.56
C THR A 264 1.56 -8.79 -17.41
N GLY A 265 0.60 -9.50 -16.84
CA GLY A 265 -0.47 -10.22 -17.54
C GLY A 265 -1.60 -9.38 -18.12
N GLY A 266 -1.44 -8.06 -18.12
CA GLY A 266 -2.48 -7.10 -18.47
C GLY A 266 -3.53 -6.96 -17.36
N TRP A 267 -4.13 -5.78 -17.27
CA TRP A 267 -5.03 -5.43 -16.19
C TRP A 267 -6.42 -5.05 -16.72
N TYR A 268 -7.44 -5.27 -15.92
CA TYR A 268 -8.78 -4.71 -16.12
C TYR A 268 -9.27 -4.16 -14.78
N HIS A 269 -10.19 -3.20 -14.83
CA HIS A 269 -10.53 -2.39 -13.68
C HIS A 269 -11.93 -2.73 -13.15
N GLY A 270 -12.11 -2.60 -11.84
CA GLY A 270 -13.42 -2.64 -11.23
C GLY A 270 -14.31 -1.51 -11.79
N VAL A 271 -15.60 -1.77 -11.86
CA VAL A 271 -16.58 -0.80 -12.38
C VAL A 271 -16.96 0.30 -11.39
N ALA A 272 -16.48 0.18 -10.16
CA ALA A 272 -16.73 1.13 -9.07
C ALA A 272 -15.59 1.06 -8.05
N PRO A 273 -15.38 2.10 -7.21
CA PRO A 273 -14.38 2.10 -6.15
C PRO A 273 -14.66 1.02 -5.09
N LEU A 274 -13.61 0.60 -4.37
CA LEU A 274 -13.75 -0.14 -3.12
C LEU A 274 -14.17 0.80 -1.99
N TYR A 275 -13.56 1.98 -1.94
CA TYR A 275 -13.89 3.06 -1.02
C TYR A 275 -13.98 4.39 -1.77
N ALA A 276 -15.00 5.16 -1.47
CA ALA A 276 -15.16 6.54 -1.88
C ALA A 276 -16.10 7.27 -0.93
N LYS A 277 -16.00 8.58 -0.86
CA LYS A 277 -17.07 9.41 -0.31
C LYS A 277 -18.36 9.13 -1.06
N ASN A 278 -19.43 8.80 -0.33
CA ASN A 278 -20.73 8.44 -0.91
C ASN A 278 -21.84 8.70 0.14
N GLY A 279 -23.01 8.13 -0.05
CA GLY A 279 -24.13 8.24 0.91
C GLY A 279 -23.92 7.46 2.23
N PHE A 280 -22.83 6.73 2.38
CA PHE A 280 -22.48 5.97 3.58
C PHE A 280 -21.19 6.47 4.25
N PHE A 281 -20.19 6.90 3.46
CA PHE A 281 -18.95 7.49 3.94
C PHE A 281 -18.96 8.99 3.67
N ASP A 282 -18.76 9.81 4.70
CA ASP A 282 -18.83 11.27 4.62
C ASP A 282 -17.55 11.90 4.08
N LEU A 283 -16.42 11.21 4.20
CA LEU A 283 -15.10 11.71 3.82
C LEU A 283 -14.52 10.92 2.65
N GLU A 284 -13.74 11.59 1.83
CA GLU A 284 -12.87 10.99 0.83
C GLU A 284 -11.65 10.33 1.49
N GLY A 285 -10.99 9.41 0.82
CA GLY A 285 -9.78 8.77 1.35
C GLY A 285 -9.17 7.82 0.35
N GLY A 286 -7.91 7.46 0.58
CA GLY A 286 -7.18 6.57 -0.32
C GLY A 286 -5.79 6.24 0.17
N HIS A 287 -4.94 5.80 -0.76
CA HIS A 287 -3.63 5.22 -0.52
C HIS A 287 -3.76 4.06 0.46
N ALA A 288 -4.45 3.01 0.00
CA ALA A 288 -4.91 1.92 0.84
C ALA A 288 -4.00 0.71 0.75
N MET A 289 -3.69 0.11 1.90
CA MET A 289 -3.05 -1.19 2.02
C MET A 289 -3.91 -2.16 2.83
N LEU A 290 -3.60 -3.44 2.76
CA LEU A 290 -4.29 -4.49 3.53
C LEU A 290 -3.32 -5.18 4.48
N PHE A 291 -3.82 -5.54 5.65
CA PHE A 291 -3.11 -6.40 6.59
C PHE A 291 -4.10 -7.27 7.37
N THR A 292 -3.62 -8.40 7.86
CA THR A 292 -4.37 -9.21 8.83
C THR A 292 -3.99 -8.77 10.23
N ASP A 293 -4.98 -8.40 11.04
CA ASP A 293 -4.74 -7.98 12.41
C ASP A 293 -4.44 -9.16 13.35
N LEU A 294 -4.12 -8.87 14.61
CA LEU A 294 -3.79 -9.89 15.61
C LEU A 294 -4.98 -10.80 15.97
N ASP A 295 -6.21 -10.40 15.61
CA ASP A 295 -7.44 -11.20 15.79
C ASP A 295 -7.79 -12.02 14.53
N GLY A 296 -6.97 -11.93 13.46
CA GLY A 296 -7.18 -12.63 12.19
C GLY A 296 -8.19 -11.98 11.25
N ARG A 297 -8.56 -10.70 11.47
CA ARG A 297 -9.44 -9.94 10.58
C ARG A 297 -8.60 -9.29 9.48
N LEU A 298 -9.10 -9.32 8.24
CA LEU A 298 -8.50 -8.57 7.14
C LEU A 298 -8.95 -7.11 7.23
N LEU A 299 -8.01 -6.21 7.44
CA LEU A 299 -8.26 -4.78 7.53
C LEU A 299 -7.62 -4.04 6.35
N MET A 300 -8.28 -2.98 5.90
CA MET A 300 -7.75 -1.98 5.00
C MET A 300 -7.35 -0.75 5.82
N CYS A 301 -6.11 -0.32 5.71
CA CYS A 301 -5.62 0.95 6.23
C CYS A 301 -5.51 1.94 5.08
N MET A 302 -5.91 3.18 5.29
CA MET A 302 -5.79 4.29 4.35
C MET A 302 -5.79 5.61 5.10
N HIS A 303 -5.43 6.73 4.47
CA HIS A 303 -5.69 8.03 5.06
C HIS A 303 -7.05 8.59 4.64
N SER A 304 -7.69 9.32 5.54
CA SER A 304 -8.94 10.03 5.31
C SER A 304 -9.05 11.23 6.27
N PRO A 305 -9.48 12.43 5.79
CA PRO A 305 -9.69 12.80 4.39
C PRO A 305 -8.38 12.86 3.59
N ASN A 306 -8.46 13.13 2.28
CA ASN A 306 -7.26 13.36 1.45
C ASN A 306 -6.65 14.77 1.66
N LYS A 307 -7.41 15.70 2.19
CA LYS A 307 -6.94 17.05 2.54
C LYS A 307 -7.46 17.47 3.91
N SER A 308 -6.55 17.93 4.75
CA SER A 308 -6.91 18.55 6.01
C SER A 308 -7.76 19.81 5.80
N SER A 309 -8.66 20.05 6.73
CA SER A 309 -9.42 21.28 6.88
C SER A 309 -9.12 21.93 8.24
N GLU A 310 -9.77 23.04 8.58
CA GLU A 310 -9.62 23.67 9.88
C GLU A 310 -10.05 22.76 11.05
N THR A 311 -10.94 21.81 10.79
CA THR A 311 -11.55 20.96 11.83
C THR A 311 -11.25 19.47 11.69
N VAL A 312 -10.72 19.03 10.55
CA VAL A 312 -10.41 17.63 10.27
C VAL A 312 -9.07 17.52 9.58
N HIS A 313 -8.16 16.72 10.11
CA HIS A 313 -6.85 16.46 9.53
C HIS A 313 -6.79 15.02 8.96
N GLU A 314 -5.85 14.80 8.07
CA GLU A 314 -5.59 13.47 7.53
C GLU A 314 -5.15 12.53 8.67
N THR A 315 -5.83 11.40 8.81
CA THR A 315 -5.51 10.38 9.80
C THR A 315 -5.65 8.99 9.21
N ALA A 316 -5.01 8.01 9.85
CA ALA A 316 -5.21 6.62 9.47
C ALA A 316 -6.64 6.16 9.82
N VAL A 317 -7.26 5.44 8.88
CA VAL A 317 -8.59 4.82 9.04
C VAL A 317 -8.47 3.34 8.77
N PHE A 318 -9.03 2.52 9.66
CA PHE A 318 -9.04 1.06 9.56
C PHE A 318 -10.46 0.59 9.26
N LEU A 319 -10.62 -0.14 8.16
CA LEU A 319 -11.90 -0.70 7.73
C LEU A 319 -11.78 -2.20 7.53
N GLU A 320 -12.69 -2.97 8.10
CA GLU A 320 -12.73 -4.41 7.87
C GLU A 320 -13.13 -4.72 6.43
N VAL A 321 -12.38 -5.63 5.81
CA VAL A 321 -12.56 -6.06 4.42
C VAL A 321 -12.89 -7.54 4.38
N VAL A 322 -13.83 -7.92 3.54
CA VAL A 322 -14.17 -9.30 3.26
C VAL A 322 -13.63 -9.72 1.91
N ASP A 323 -12.72 -10.68 1.92
CA ASP A 323 -12.32 -11.37 0.70
C ASP A 323 -13.45 -12.32 0.27
N THR A 324 -14.07 -12.01 -0.87
CA THR A 324 -15.17 -12.79 -1.46
C THR A 324 -14.68 -13.96 -2.32
N GLY A 325 -13.36 -14.19 -2.37
CA GLY A 325 -12.69 -15.17 -3.21
C GLY A 325 -12.23 -14.61 -4.56
N ASN A 326 -12.99 -13.71 -5.17
CA ASN A 326 -12.65 -13.11 -6.45
C ASN A 326 -12.48 -11.58 -6.41
N SER A 327 -12.81 -10.95 -5.29
CA SER A 327 -12.75 -9.51 -5.07
C SER A 327 -12.78 -9.20 -3.57
N LEU A 328 -12.72 -7.92 -3.25
CA LEU A 328 -12.83 -7.39 -1.90
C LEU A 328 -14.12 -6.58 -1.76
N GLU A 329 -14.73 -6.64 -0.58
CA GLU A 329 -15.86 -5.82 -0.18
C GLU A 329 -15.63 -5.26 1.22
N LEU A 330 -16.03 -4.01 1.49
CA LEU A 330 -16.03 -3.46 2.84
C LEU A 330 -17.11 -4.16 3.70
N ALA A 331 -16.75 -4.64 4.88
CA ALA A 331 -17.66 -5.36 5.76
C ALA A 331 -18.88 -4.50 6.14
N GLN A 332 -18.69 -3.21 6.38
CA GLN A 332 -19.74 -2.25 6.70
C GLN A 332 -20.78 -2.14 5.58
N ILE A 333 -20.35 -2.13 4.32
CA ILE A 333 -21.24 -2.10 3.15
C ILE A 333 -21.94 -3.46 2.99
N ARG A 334 -21.22 -4.56 3.22
CA ARG A 334 -21.75 -5.91 3.08
C ARG A 334 -22.88 -6.21 4.09
N GLN A 335 -22.79 -5.65 5.29
CA GLN A 335 -23.82 -5.80 6.34
C GLN A 335 -25.13 -5.06 5.99
N LEU A 336 -25.08 -4.09 5.06
CA LEU A 336 -26.30 -3.44 4.59
C LEU A 336 -27.16 -4.43 3.79
N GLY A 337 -28.48 -4.39 3.99
CA GLY A 337 -29.41 -5.17 3.18
C GLY A 337 -29.29 -4.84 1.68
N LEU A 338 -29.58 -5.82 0.83
CA LEU A 338 -29.44 -5.70 -0.64
C LEU A 338 -30.04 -4.40 -1.20
N PHE A 339 -31.20 -3.99 -0.75
CA PHE A 339 -31.85 -2.75 -1.21
C PHE A 339 -31.05 -1.49 -0.88
N LYS A 340 -30.44 -1.41 0.31
CA LYS A 340 -29.58 -0.26 0.67
C LYS A 340 -28.30 -0.26 -0.16
N ARG A 341 -27.68 -1.41 -0.40
CA ARG A 341 -26.51 -1.55 -1.28
C ARG A 341 -26.81 -1.11 -2.70
N LEU A 342 -27.95 -1.55 -3.26
CA LEU A 342 -28.40 -1.14 -4.58
C LEU A 342 -28.73 0.35 -4.65
N ALA A 343 -29.33 0.92 -3.60
CA ALA A 343 -29.64 2.34 -3.53
C ALA A 343 -28.36 3.19 -3.50
N ILE A 344 -27.32 2.80 -2.76
CA ILE A 344 -26.01 3.46 -2.75
C ILE A 344 -25.40 3.39 -4.15
N ALA A 345 -25.28 2.19 -4.72
CA ALA A 345 -24.69 2.00 -6.05
C ALA A 345 -25.43 2.79 -7.15
N PHE A 346 -26.77 2.83 -7.09
CA PHE A 346 -27.58 3.60 -8.04
C PHE A 346 -27.45 5.11 -7.84
N SER A 347 -27.39 5.58 -6.58
CA SER A 347 -27.14 6.98 -6.27
C SER A 347 -25.78 7.44 -6.79
N ASP A 348 -24.73 6.63 -6.59
CA ASP A 348 -23.38 6.92 -7.06
C ASP A 348 -23.34 6.94 -8.59
N PHE A 349 -23.96 5.96 -9.25
CA PHE A 349 -24.09 5.94 -10.72
C PHE A 349 -24.81 7.18 -11.28
N LEU A 350 -25.89 7.63 -10.65
CA LEU A 350 -26.62 8.84 -11.10
C LEU A 350 -25.79 10.11 -10.91
N ARG A 351 -25.02 10.21 -9.83
CA ARG A 351 -24.11 11.35 -9.58
C ARG A 351 -23.04 11.40 -10.67
N GLU A 352 -22.36 10.29 -10.91
CA GLU A 352 -21.32 10.20 -11.93
C GLU A 352 -21.86 10.53 -13.33
N ALA A 353 -23.04 10.02 -13.69
CA ALA A 353 -23.69 10.34 -14.95
C ALA A 353 -24.01 11.84 -15.08
N ALA A 354 -24.49 12.47 -14.01
CA ALA A 354 -24.77 13.89 -13.97
C ALA A 354 -23.50 14.75 -14.07
N ASP A 355 -22.41 14.32 -13.45
CA ASP A 355 -21.13 15.04 -13.51
C ASP A 355 -20.48 14.93 -14.89
N ARG A 356 -20.52 13.76 -15.53
CA ARG A 356 -20.10 13.60 -16.93
C ARG A 356 -20.89 14.47 -17.88
N PHE A 357 -22.21 14.54 -17.70
CA PHE A 357 -23.06 15.40 -18.50
C PHE A 357 -22.73 16.89 -18.32
N ARG A 358 -22.46 17.33 -17.08
CA ARG A 358 -22.01 18.69 -16.77
C ARG A 358 -20.64 19.01 -17.38
N SER A 359 -19.71 18.05 -17.35
CA SER A 359 -18.39 18.20 -18.00
C SER A 359 -18.56 18.33 -19.52
N TRP A 360 -19.32 17.45 -20.13
CA TRP A 360 -19.59 17.48 -21.58
C TRP A 360 -20.22 18.81 -22.04
N ILE A 361 -21.17 19.37 -21.26
CA ILE A 361 -21.74 20.68 -21.57
C ILE A 361 -20.66 21.78 -21.48
N ARG A 362 -19.77 21.74 -20.50
CA ARG A 362 -18.68 22.73 -20.36
C ARG A 362 -17.66 22.67 -21.50
N ASP A 363 -17.49 21.50 -22.11
CA ASP A 363 -16.57 21.31 -23.24
C ASP A 363 -17.18 21.76 -24.58
N ILE A 364 -18.49 22.01 -24.63
CA ILE A 364 -19.22 22.45 -25.81
C ILE A 364 -19.51 23.97 -25.80
N VAL A 365 -19.56 24.58 -24.61
CA VAL A 365 -19.82 26.02 -24.43
C VAL A 365 -18.53 26.77 -24.12
#